data_1042c5387795c363505965bf7535d758
#
_entry.id   1042c5387795c363505965bf7535d758
#
_cell.length_a   1.000
_cell.length_b   1.000
_cell.length_c   1.000
_cell.angle_alpha   90.00
_cell.angle_beta   90.00
_cell.angle_gamma   90.00
#
_symmetry.space_group_name_H-M   'P 1'
#
loop_
_entity.id
_entity.type
_entity.pdbx_description
1 polymer ?
#
loop_
_entity_poly.entity_id
_entity_poly.type
_entity_poly.pdbx_seq_one_letter_code
_entity_poly.pdbx_strand_id
1 'polypeptide(L)'
;TEWDDEVGDFVEVGREASPCAHIAKWRDVIIQENTQFVQDRPVIATDGDWIVWRLADLILLRAECRANLGLTTAVDDLNRVRARAELTDYDGPTDKESLRQEVFDERRRELFGEGQFYFDIVRNGYYKKYLRGKFQELTDQDIKNGALYAPVSSGAFEKNTLMTQNTYWQWQK
;
A
#
# COMPACT_ATOMS: atom_id res chain seq x y z
N THR A 1 10.41 -2.02 -20.40
CA THR A 1 11.06 -0.89 -21.09
C THR A 1 12.15 -0.33 -20.20
N GLU A 2 13.29 -0.01 -20.74
CA GLU A 2 14.39 0.69 -20.08
C GLU A 2 14.62 2.03 -20.78
N TRP A 3 15.16 2.99 -20.05
CA TRP A 3 15.58 4.26 -20.64
C TRP A 3 16.82 4.02 -21.48
N ASP A 4 16.80 4.44 -22.72
CA ASP A 4 17.93 4.36 -23.64
C ASP A 4 18.51 5.77 -23.84
N ASP A 5 19.73 5.97 -23.34
CA ASP A 5 20.41 7.27 -23.39
C ASP A 5 20.78 7.67 -24.85
N GLU A 6 20.91 6.71 -25.77
CA GLU A 6 21.22 6.99 -27.18
C GLU A 6 19.98 7.43 -27.97
N VAL A 7 18.82 6.87 -27.62
CA VAL A 7 17.54 7.19 -28.25
C VAL A 7 16.85 8.37 -27.56
N GLY A 8 17.16 8.61 -26.28
CA GLY A 8 16.52 9.63 -25.44
C GLY A 8 15.06 9.32 -25.12
N ASP A 9 14.68 8.04 -25.12
CA ASP A 9 13.32 7.58 -24.85
C ASP A 9 13.34 6.18 -24.18
N PHE A 10 12.17 5.74 -23.71
CA PHE A 10 12.00 4.38 -23.20
C PHE A 10 11.83 3.39 -24.36
N VAL A 11 12.74 2.44 -24.44
CA VAL A 11 12.70 1.35 -25.41
C VAL A 11 12.17 0.06 -24.76
N GLU A 12 11.48 -0.76 -25.56
CA GLU A 12 11.10 -2.09 -25.12
C GLU A 12 12.34 -2.99 -25.05
N VAL A 13 12.68 -3.41 -23.83
CA VAL A 13 13.65 -4.47 -23.60
C VAL A 13 12.94 -5.81 -23.46
N GLY A 14 13.46 -6.83 -24.11
CA GLY A 14 12.96 -8.19 -23.95
C GLY A 14 13.02 -8.65 -22.51
N ARG A 15 12.14 -9.56 -22.11
CA ARG A 15 12.07 -10.12 -20.74
C ARG A 15 13.40 -10.70 -20.24
N GLU A 16 14.25 -11.11 -21.14
CA GLU A 16 15.58 -11.67 -20.85
C GLU A 16 16.64 -10.60 -20.51
N ALA A 17 16.40 -9.34 -20.91
CA ALA A 17 17.34 -8.24 -20.70
C ALA A 17 17.12 -7.44 -19.42
N SER A 18 15.91 -7.48 -18.84
CA SER A 18 15.62 -6.76 -17.60
C SER A 18 15.65 -7.67 -16.38
N PRO A 19 16.59 -7.47 -15.43
CA PRO A 19 16.69 -8.29 -14.22
C PRO A 19 15.57 -8.01 -13.21
N CYS A 20 14.73 -6.99 -13.43
CA CYS A 20 13.69 -6.58 -12.49
C CYS A 20 12.42 -6.08 -13.21
N ALA A 21 11.29 -6.26 -12.52
CA ALA A 21 10.01 -5.71 -12.95
C ALA A 21 9.73 -4.38 -12.23
N HIS A 22 9.22 -3.41 -12.95
CA HIS A 22 8.83 -2.10 -12.42
C HIS A 22 7.32 -1.96 -12.31
N ILE A 23 6.85 -1.22 -11.29
CA ILE A 23 5.43 -0.92 -11.11
C ILE A 23 5.03 0.17 -12.09
N ALA A 24 4.15 -0.16 -13.05
CA ALA A 24 3.69 0.79 -14.06
C ALA A 24 2.66 1.83 -13.56
N LYS A 25 2.04 1.62 -12.40
CA LYS A 25 0.97 2.50 -11.85
C LYS A 25 1.38 3.98 -11.66
N TRP A 26 2.67 4.24 -11.46
CA TRP A 26 3.23 5.57 -11.18
C TRP A 26 4.12 6.07 -12.31
N ARG A 27 3.87 5.58 -13.52
CA ARG A 27 4.74 5.78 -14.67
C ARG A 27 4.47 7.06 -15.46
N ASP A 28 3.37 7.75 -15.18
CA ASP A 28 3.04 9.03 -15.80
C ASP A 28 3.96 10.13 -15.25
N VAL A 29 5.21 10.03 -15.65
CA VAL A 29 6.26 10.99 -15.30
C VAL A 29 6.45 11.91 -16.50
N ILE A 30 6.11 13.19 -16.34
CA ILE A 30 6.46 14.22 -17.31
C ILE A 30 7.90 14.63 -17.01
N ILE A 31 8.78 14.32 -17.96
CA ILE A 31 10.16 14.82 -17.92
C ILE A 31 10.08 16.29 -18.36
N GLN A 32 10.15 17.21 -17.41
CA GLN A 32 10.35 18.63 -17.71
C GLN A 32 11.84 18.92 -17.65
N GLU A 33 12.41 19.37 -18.74
CA GLU A 33 13.72 19.98 -18.77
C GLU A 33 13.64 21.32 -18.01
N ASN A 34 13.82 21.29 -16.70
CA ASN A 34 13.93 22.51 -15.92
C ASN A 34 15.39 22.80 -15.62
N THR A 35 15.97 23.63 -16.43
CA THR A 35 17.37 24.07 -16.37
C THR A 35 17.68 24.98 -15.19
N GLN A 36 16.70 25.40 -14.37
CA GLN A 36 16.91 26.37 -13.29
C GLN A 36 17.36 25.74 -11.95
N PHE A 37 17.02 24.51 -11.65
CA PHE A 37 17.25 23.92 -10.34
C PHE A 37 18.26 22.78 -10.27
N VAL A 38 18.59 22.15 -11.37
CA VAL A 38 19.60 21.09 -11.43
C VAL A 38 20.40 21.25 -12.70
N GLN A 39 21.60 21.78 -12.59
CA GLN A 39 22.58 21.72 -13.69
C GLN A 39 22.83 20.23 -13.99
N ASP A 40 22.61 19.85 -15.22
CA ASP A 40 22.92 18.51 -15.78
C ASP A 40 22.00 17.33 -15.42
N ARG A 41 20.78 17.55 -14.89
CA ARG A 41 19.80 16.45 -14.77
C ARG A 41 18.39 16.90 -15.14
N PRO A 42 17.66 16.13 -15.96
CA PRO A 42 16.23 16.39 -16.17
C PRO A 42 15.49 16.27 -14.84
N VAL A 43 14.70 17.28 -14.47
CA VAL A 43 13.81 17.20 -13.32
C VAL A 43 12.62 16.35 -13.73
N ILE A 44 12.53 15.17 -13.16
CA ILE A 44 11.37 14.31 -13.32
C ILE A 44 10.29 14.82 -12.35
N ALA A 45 9.27 15.46 -12.89
CA ALA A 45 8.08 15.86 -12.15
C ALA A 45 6.90 15.01 -12.63
N THR A 46 6.04 14.60 -11.71
CA THR A 46 4.76 13.99 -12.07
C THR A 46 3.71 15.11 -12.14
N ASP A 47 3.06 15.25 -13.29
CA ASP A 47 1.93 16.16 -13.48
C ASP A 47 0.59 15.43 -13.32
N GLY A 48 0.66 14.15 -12.99
CA GLY A 48 -0.51 13.32 -12.74
C GLY A 48 -1.06 13.51 -11.34
N ASP A 49 -2.37 13.35 -11.21
CA ASP A 49 -3.05 13.35 -9.92
C ASP A 49 -2.55 12.21 -9.03
N TRP A 50 -2.16 12.53 -7.81
CA TRP A 50 -1.81 11.51 -6.83
C TRP A 50 -3.06 10.84 -6.29
N ILE A 51 -3.26 9.57 -6.63
CA ILE A 51 -4.43 8.80 -6.17
C ILE A 51 -4.22 8.44 -4.70
N VAL A 52 -4.94 9.11 -3.80
CA VAL A 52 -4.97 8.78 -2.37
C VAL A 52 -6.02 7.72 -2.09
N TRP A 53 -7.20 7.84 -2.72
CA TRP A 53 -8.34 6.93 -2.60
C TRP A 53 -8.98 6.72 -3.95
N ARG A 54 -9.43 5.50 -4.22
CA ARG A 54 -10.19 5.18 -5.44
C ARG A 54 -11.33 4.21 -5.16
N LEU A 55 -12.28 4.13 -6.07
CA LEU A 55 -13.52 3.37 -5.88
C LEU A 55 -13.27 1.90 -5.51
N ALA A 56 -12.26 1.25 -6.10
CA ALA A 56 -11.93 -0.13 -5.77
C ALA A 56 -11.53 -0.31 -4.31
N ASP A 57 -10.78 0.64 -3.73
CA ASP A 57 -10.42 0.63 -2.31
C ASP A 57 -11.68 0.69 -1.44
N LEU A 58 -12.62 1.60 -1.72
CA LEU A 58 -13.88 1.73 -0.97
C LEU A 58 -14.76 0.47 -1.08
N ILE A 59 -14.83 -0.15 -2.27
CA ILE A 59 -15.57 -1.40 -2.46
C ILE A 59 -14.96 -2.50 -1.62
N LEU A 60 -13.64 -2.65 -1.63
CA LEU A 60 -12.95 -3.67 -0.87
C LEU A 60 -12.93 -3.40 0.65
N LEU A 61 -12.95 -2.13 1.10
CA LEU A 61 -13.19 -1.80 2.50
C LEU A 61 -14.60 -2.21 2.94
N ARG A 62 -15.59 -2.03 2.09
CA ARG A 62 -16.96 -2.51 2.35
C ARG A 62 -17.00 -4.04 2.41
N ALA A 63 -16.30 -4.73 1.50
CA ALA A 63 -16.16 -6.19 1.55
C ALA A 63 -15.51 -6.63 2.87
N GLU A 64 -14.48 -5.94 3.34
CA GLU A 64 -13.81 -6.21 4.61
C GLU A 64 -14.78 -6.07 5.80
N CYS A 65 -15.58 -5.00 5.83
CA CYS A 65 -16.61 -4.82 6.85
C CYS A 65 -17.64 -5.96 6.82
N ARG A 66 -18.12 -6.33 5.64
CA ARG A 66 -19.08 -7.45 5.47
C ARG A 66 -18.49 -8.77 5.92
N ALA A 67 -17.26 -9.08 5.52
CA ALA A 67 -16.55 -10.29 5.94
C ALA A 67 -16.37 -10.33 7.47
N ASN A 68 -15.99 -9.23 8.09
CA ASN A 68 -15.87 -9.14 9.55
C ASN A 68 -17.19 -9.33 10.29
N LEU A 69 -18.31 -8.98 9.66
CA LEU A 69 -19.66 -9.24 10.16
C LEU A 69 -20.17 -10.67 9.84
N GLY A 70 -19.39 -11.46 9.10
CA GLY A 70 -19.79 -12.80 8.65
C GLY A 70 -20.85 -12.80 7.55
N LEU A 71 -20.97 -11.71 6.79
CA LEU A 71 -21.94 -11.57 5.71
C LEU A 71 -21.36 -12.10 4.40
N THR A 72 -22.04 -13.06 3.77
CA THR A 72 -21.63 -13.63 2.48
C THR A 72 -21.69 -12.63 1.33
N THR A 73 -22.42 -11.52 1.49
CA THR A 73 -22.46 -10.41 0.51
C THR A 73 -21.10 -9.72 0.32
N ALA A 74 -20.08 -10.05 1.11
CA ALA A 74 -18.70 -9.68 0.82
C ALA A 74 -18.22 -10.20 -0.54
N VAL A 75 -18.75 -11.36 -0.99
CA VAL A 75 -18.44 -11.97 -2.31
C VAL A 75 -18.90 -11.07 -3.46
N ASP A 76 -20.03 -10.38 -3.33
CA ASP A 76 -20.52 -9.47 -4.37
C ASP A 76 -19.53 -8.32 -4.63
N ASP A 77 -18.93 -7.80 -3.56
CA ASP A 77 -17.92 -6.75 -3.66
C ASP A 77 -16.59 -7.25 -4.23
N LEU A 78 -16.17 -8.46 -3.83
CA LEU A 78 -15.00 -9.12 -4.43
C LEU A 78 -15.20 -9.30 -5.94
N ASN A 79 -16.31 -9.88 -6.34
CA ASN A 79 -16.59 -10.17 -7.74
C ASN A 79 -16.70 -8.90 -8.59
N ARG A 80 -17.19 -7.80 -8.01
CA ARG A 80 -17.22 -6.51 -8.70
C ARG A 80 -15.82 -6.00 -9.06
N VAL A 81 -14.84 -6.19 -8.18
CA VAL A 81 -13.45 -5.79 -8.43
C VAL A 81 -12.80 -6.77 -9.41
N ARG A 82 -13.01 -8.07 -9.21
CA ARG A 82 -12.49 -9.16 -10.07
C ARG A 82 -12.99 -9.04 -11.50
N ALA A 83 -14.28 -8.76 -11.70
CA ALA A 83 -14.87 -8.57 -13.03
C ALA A 83 -14.21 -7.42 -13.82
N ARG A 84 -13.83 -6.32 -13.16
CA ARG A 84 -13.10 -5.23 -13.79
C ARG A 84 -11.70 -5.67 -14.28
N ALA A 85 -11.09 -6.60 -13.59
CA ALA A 85 -9.79 -7.19 -13.94
C ALA A 85 -9.92 -8.42 -14.85
N GLU A 86 -11.13 -8.69 -15.39
CA GLU A 86 -11.43 -9.84 -16.25
C GLU A 86 -11.12 -11.19 -15.60
N LEU A 87 -11.22 -11.25 -14.28
CA LEU A 87 -11.06 -12.48 -13.51
C LEU A 87 -12.38 -13.17 -13.30
N THR A 88 -12.34 -14.50 -13.13
CA THR A 88 -13.50 -15.30 -12.73
C THR A 88 -14.00 -14.90 -11.36
N ASP A 89 -15.29 -15.13 -11.11
CA ASP A 89 -15.88 -14.93 -9.80
C ASP A 89 -15.19 -15.79 -8.73
N TYR A 90 -15.23 -15.29 -7.49
CA TYR A 90 -14.74 -16.04 -6.35
C TYR A 90 -15.61 -17.28 -6.09
N ASP A 91 -15.00 -18.44 -6.05
CA ASP A 91 -15.62 -19.75 -5.86
C ASP A 91 -15.14 -20.48 -4.58
N GLY A 92 -14.42 -19.77 -3.72
CA GLY A 92 -13.87 -20.31 -2.48
C GLY A 92 -14.88 -20.33 -1.31
N PRO A 93 -14.42 -20.77 -0.12
CA PRO A 93 -15.25 -20.84 1.08
C PRO A 93 -15.80 -19.46 1.52
N THR A 94 -17.04 -19.43 1.98
CA THR A 94 -17.75 -18.20 2.37
C THR A 94 -17.91 -18.05 3.88
N ASP A 95 -17.19 -18.85 4.68
CA ASP A 95 -17.09 -18.64 6.11
C ASP A 95 -16.32 -17.35 6.42
N LYS A 96 -16.51 -16.82 7.61
CA LYS A 96 -15.98 -15.54 8.03
C LYS A 96 -14.46 -15.41 7.85
N GLU A 97 -13.70 -16.42 8.27
CA GLU A 97 -12.23 -16.33 8.24
C GLU A 97 -11.70 -16.44 6.81
N SER A 98 -12.27 -17.30 6.01
CA SER A 98 -11.94 -17.45 4.58
C SER A 98 -12.23 -16.15 3.82
N LEU A 99 -13.41 -15.55 4.05
CA LEU A 99 -13.76 -14.27 3.41
C LEU A 99 -12.85 -13.13 3.86
N ARG A 100 -12.52 -13.05 5.14
CA ARG A 100 -11.56 -12.03 5.64
C ARG A 100 -10.20 -12.16 4.97
N GLN A 101 -9.70 -13.39 4.86
CA GLN A 101 -8.41 -13.63 4.21
C GLN A 101 -8.47 -13.31 2.72
N GLU A 102 -9.52 -13.71 2.02
CA GLU A 102 -9.64 -13.46 0.57
C GLU A 102 -9.78 -11.96 0.28
N VAL A 103 -10.60 -11.25 1.03
CA VAL A 103 -10.72 -9.77 0.89
C VAL A 103 -9.37 -9.10 1.12
N PHE A 104 -8.61 -9.53 2.13
CA PHE A 104 -7.27 -9.00 2.38
C PHE A 104 -6.33 -9.29 1.18
N ASP A 105 -6.37 -10.49 0.64
CA ASP A 105 -5.52 -10.88 -0.50
C ASP A 105 -5.94 -10.15 -1.79
N GLU A 106 -7.25 -9.92 -2.01
CA GLU A 106 -7.74 -9.11 -3.13
C GLU A 106 -7.32 -7.65 -3.00
N ARG A 107 -7.41 -7.05 -1.80
CA ARG A 107 -6.89 -5.71 -1.55
C ARG A 107 -5.40 -5.61 -1.86
N ARG A 108 -4.62 -6.61 -1.47
CA ARG A 108 -3.18 -6.65 -1.73
C ARG A 108 -2.86 -6.72 -3.23
N ARG A 109 -3.65 -7.47 -4.01
CA ARG A 109 -3.52 -7.54 -5.47
C ARG A 109 -3.92 -6.23 -6.15
N GLU A 110 -5.12 -5.75 -5.82
CA GLU A 110 -5.73 -4.59 -6.46
C GLU A 110 -4.99 -3.28 -6.15
N LEU A 111 -4.59 -3.10 -4.87
CA LEU A 111 -3.95 -1.87 -4.37
C LEU A 111 -2.43 -1.96 -4.31
N PHE A 112 -1.84 -2.94 -5.02
CA PHE A 112 -0.40 -3.10 -5.06
C PHE A 112 0.31 -1.82 -5.50
N GLY A 113 1.31 -1.40 -4.71
CA GLY A 113 2.06 -0.16 -4.96
C GLY A 113 1.37 1.14 -4.56
N GLU A 114 0.15 1.11 -3.95
CA GLU A 114 -0.62 2.29 -3.56
C GLU A 114 -0.47 2.66 -2.07
N GLY A 115 0.45 2.01 -1.34
CA GLY A 115 0.77 2.35 0.05
C GLY A 115 -0.21 1.81 1.10
N GLN A 116 -1.26 1.08 0.70
CA GLN A 116 -2.34 0.62 1.61
C GLN A 116 -1.95 -0.63 2.42
N PHE A 117 -1.00 -1.41 1.96
CA PHE A 117 -0.71 -2.75 2.49
C PHE A 117 -0.35 -2.77 3.98
N TYR A 118 0.46 -1.81 4.45
CA TYR A 118 0.81 -1.73 5.87
C TYR A 118 -0.41 -1.47 6.76
N PHE A 119 -1.27 -0.56 6.35
CA PHE A 119 -2.50 -0.23 7.08
C PHE A 119 -3.46 -1.42 7.12
N ASP A 120 -3.58 -2.15 6.03
CA ASP A 120 -4.39 -3.37 5.96
C ASP A 120 -3.86 -4.46 6.90
N ILE A 121 -2.53 -4.66 6.95
CA ILE A 121 -1.88 -5.59 7.88
C ILE A 121 -2.18 -5.25 9.34
N VAL A 122 -2.01 -3.99 9.71
CA VAL A 122 -2.21 -3.52 11.09
C VAL A 122 -3.68 -3.65 11.49
N ARG A 123 -4.60 -3.19 10.63
CA ARG A 123 -6.04 -3.22 10.89
C ARG A 123 -6.59 -4.64 11.04
N ASN A 124 -6.08 -5.59 10.26
CA ASN A 124 -6.50 -6.99 10.30
C ASN A 124 -5.73 -7.83 11.32
N GLY A 125 -4.74 -7.27 12.01
CA GLY A 125 -3.92 -8.01 12.98
C GLY A 125 -2.94 -8.99 12.35
N TYR A 126 -2.61 -8.84 11.07
CA TYR A 126 -1.77 -9.77 10.32
C TYR A 126 -0.28 -9.46 10.38
N TYR A 127 0.16 -8.58 11.27
CA TYR A 127 1.54 -8.12 11.37
C TYR A 127 2.56 -9.26 11.55
N LYS A 128 2.28 -10.26 12.39
CA LYS A 128 3.16 -11.43 12.54
C LYS A 128 3.22 -12.32 11.30
N LYS A 129 2.16 -12.34 10.50
CA LYS A 129 2.09 -13.14 9.27
C LYS A 129 2.88 -12.51 8.11
N TYR A 130 2.81 -11.19 7.96
CA TYR A 130 3.30 -10.49 6.76
C TYR A 130 4.53 -9.60 7.01
N LEU A 131 4.72 -9.04 8.22
CA LEU A 131 5.90 -8.25 8.55
C LEU A 131 7.04 -9.15 9.04
N ARG A 132 8.29 -8.74 8.83
CA ARG A 132 9.50 -9.49 9.18
C ARG A 132 10.40 -8.67 10.12
N GLY A 133 11.51 -9.30 10.57
CA GLY A 133 12.46 -8.64 11.45
C GLY A 133 11.87 -8.35 12.82
N LYS A 134 12.15 -7.17 13.35
CA LYS A 134 11.76 -6.75 14.71
C LYS A 134 10.25 -6.86 15.00
N PHE A 135 9.38 -6.84 13.98
CA PHE A 135 7.94 -7.04 14.14
C PHE A 135 7.58 -8.42 14.71
N GLN A 136 8.43 -9.44 14.50
CA GLN A 136 8.22 -10.78 15.04
C GLN A 136 8.46 -10.87 16.55
N GLU A 137 9.24 -9.95 17.10
CA GLU A 137 9.64 -9.89 18.49
C GLU A 137 8.66 -9.11 19.37
N LEU A 138 7.75 -8.34 18.72
CA LEU A 138 6.78 -7.53 19.44
C LEU A 138 5.84 -8.38 20.29
N THR A 139 5.73 -8.01 21.55
CA THR A 139 4.78 -8.60 22.49
C THR A 139 3.39 -7.97 22.32
N ASP A 140 2.36 -8.61 22.88
CA ASP A 140 1.02 -8.04 22.90
C ASP A 140 0.97 -6.71 23.67
N GLN A 141 1.85 -6.53 24.65
CA GLN A 141 1.96 -5.28 25.38
C GLN A 141 2.57 -4.18 24.52
N ASP A 142 3.59 -4.50 23.70
CA ASP A 142 4.17 -3.53 22.75
C ASP A 142 3.12 -3.06 21.75
N ILE A 143 2.30 -3.97 21.25
CA ILE A 143 1.21 -3.64 20.32
C ILE A 143 0.20 -2.70 20.99
N LYS A 144 -0.24 -3.02 22.22
CA LYS A 144 -1.13 -2.14 23.00
C LYS A 144 -0.52 -0.78 23.29
N ASN A 145 0.80 -0.71 23.45
CA ASN A 145 1.54 0.51 23.67
C ASN A 145 1.79 1.33 22.40
N GLY A 146 1.37 0.82 21.22
CA GLY A 146 1.42 1.54 19.96
C GLY A 146 2.67 1.27 19.12
N ALA A 147 3.31 0.10 19.28
CA ALA A 147 4.51 -0.28 18.51
C ALA A 147 4.32 -0.28 16.98
N LEU A 148 3.09 -0.52 16.51
CA LEU A 148 2.75 -0.55 15.09
C LEU A 148 2.46 0.84 14.49
N TYR A 149 2.46 1.89 15.30
CA TYR A 149 2.24 3.26 14.84
C TYR A 149 3.55 4.02 14.79
N ALA A 150 3.69 4.90 13.81
CA ALA A 150 4.87 5.77 13.75
C ALA A 150 4.92 6.70 14.99
N PRO A 151 6.13 7.01 15.50
CA PRO A 151 6.28 8.00 16.56
C PRO A 151 5.86 9.38 16.08
N VAL A 152 5.32 10.17 17.00
CA VAL A 152 5.06 11.59 16.74
C VAL A 152 6.41 12.31 16.59
N SER A 153 6.56 13.12 15.55
CA SER A 153 7.79 13.89 15.30
C SER A 153 8.09 14.84 16.46
N SER A 154 9.39 15.00 16.81
CA SER A 154 9.84 15.93 17.84
C SER A 154 9.36 17.36 17.59
N GLY A 155 9.39 17.83 16.34
CA GLY A 155 8.92 19.17 15.98
C GLY A 155 7.42 19.43 16.23
N ALA A 156 6.60 18.37 16.37
CA ALA A 156 5.19 18.54 16.73
C ALA A 156 5.02 18.93 18.21
N PHE A 157 5.92 18.47 19.09
CA PHE A 157 5.89 18.81 20.52
C PHE A 157 6.30 20.27 20.78
N GLU A 158 7.18 20.84 19.96
CA GLU A 158 7.59 22.23 20.07
C GLU A 158 6.42 23.21 19.89
N LYS A 159 5.47 22.85 19.05
CA LYS A 159 4.30 23.68 18.72
C LYS A 159 3.05 23.35 19.52
N ASN A 160 3.02 22.21 20.21
CA ASN A 160 1.90 21.78 21.00
C ASN A 160 2.35 21.04 22.27
N THR A 161 2.43 21.76 23.38
CA THR A 161 2.88 21.23 24.68
C THR A 161 1.92 20.23 25.32
N LEU A 162 0.68 20.14 24.82
CA LEU A 162 -0.32 19.17 25.28
C LEU A 162 -0.23 17.82 24.55
N MET A 163 0.60 17.75 23.50
CA MET A 163 0.79 16.51 22.74
C MET A 163 1.63 15.51 23.54
N THR A 164 1.23 14.26 23.51
CA THR A 164 1.96 13.16 24.16
C THR A 164 2.37 12.12 23.13
N GLN A 165 3.54 11.52 23.33
CA GLN A 165 4.00 10.38 22.55
C GLN A 165 3.25 9.13 22.96
N ASN A 166 3.00 8.19 22.01
CA ASN A 166 2.49 6.89 22.38
C ASN A 166 3.50 6.13 23.28
N THR A 167 2.98 5.27 24.14
CA THR A 167 3.75 4.68 25.26
C THR A 167 4.95 3.87 24.77
N TYR A 168 4.84 3.18 23.67
CA TYR A 168 5.93 2.37 23.11
C TYR A 168 7.18 3.20 22.77
N TRP A 169 6.97 4.41 22.23
CA TRP A 169 8.05 5.27 21.77
C TRP A 169 8.63 6.19 22.87
N GLN A 170 8.01 6.24 24.05
CA GLN A 170 8.50 7.05 25.17
C GLN A 170 9.85 6.58 25.71
N TRP A 171 10.20 5.32 25.55
CA TRP A 171 11.41 4.67 26.07
C TRP A 171 12.60 4.67 25.11
N GLN A 172 12.42 5.19 23.90
CA GLN A 172 13.47 5.21 22.86
C GLN A 172 14.15 6.57 22.72
N LYS A 173 14.38 7.25 23.85
CA LYS A 173 15.13 8.50 23.89
C LYS A 173 16.63 8.26 23.98
#